data_e6f5290d25c0f5cafb874389bd7d69c5
#
_entry.id   e6f5290d25c0f5cafb874389bd7d69c5
#
_cell.length_a   1.000
_cell.length_b   1.000
_cell.length_c   1.000
_cell.angle_alpha   90.00
_cell.angle_beta   90.00
_cell.angle_gamma   90.00
#
_symmetry.space_group_name_H-M   'P 1'
#
loop_
_entity.id
_entity.type
_entity.pdbx_description
1 polymer ?
#
loop_
_entity_poly.entity_id
_entity_poly.type
_entity_poly.pdbx_seq_one_letter_code
_entity_poly.pdbx_strand_id
1 'polypeptide(L)'
;EAAKHKGATNRKIVGDADILLFPDIHAGNITYKTLVHTAKVKNGCILTGTKAPVILTSRSDTFETKVNSIALAAIVAENLKKNQ
;
A
#
# COMPACT_ATOMS: atom_id res chain seq x y z
N GLU A 1 12.60 13.18 9.99
CA GLU A 1 13.78 13.95 9.57
C GLU A 1 13.44 14.96 8.49
N ALA A 2 12.80 14.54 7.38
CA ALA A 2 12.44 15.44 6.27
C ALA A 2 11.50 16.56 6.71
N ALA A 3 10.48 16.26 7.52
CA ALA A 3 9.55 17.27 8.03
C ALA A 3 10.26 18.31 8.87
N LYS A 4 11.18 17.88 9.72
CA LYS A 4 11.98 18.75 10.56
C LYS A 4 12.89 19.65 9.73
N HIS A 5 13.53 19.09 8.71
CA HIS A 5 14.42 19.80 7.80
C HIS A 5 13.68 20.91 7.03
N LYS A 6 12.43 20.66 6.65
CA LYS A 6 11.58 21.61 5.92
C LYS A 6 10.81 22.56 6.83
N GLY A 7 11.01 22.50 8.14
CA GLY A 7 10.30 23.36 9.08
C GLY A 7 8.83 23.05 9.25
N ALA A 8 8.42 21.81 8.97
CA ALA A 8 7.03 21.38 9.04
C ALA A 8 6.69 20.65 10.34
N THR A 9 7.43 20.92 11.41
CA THR A 9 7.26 20.22 12.70
C THR A 9 5.96 20.57 13.44
N ASN A 10 5.30 21.65 13.05
CA ASN A 10 4.02 22.07 13.63
C ASN A 10 2.80 21.44 12.93
N ARG A 11 3.02 20.57 11.96
CA ARG A 11 1.93 19.88 11.26
C ARG A 11 1.54 18.60 11.99
N LYS A 12 0.29 18.14 11.77
CA LYS A 12 -0.21 16.92 12.41
C LYS A 12 0.54 15.67 11.96
N ILE A 13 0.96 15.65 10.70
CA ILE A 13 1.70 14.52 10.14
C ILE A 13 3.14 14.97 9.88
N VAL A 14 4.08 14.37 10.57
CA VAL A 14 5.50 14.75 10.54
C VAL A 14 6.40 13.53 10.33
N GLY A 15 6.10 12.71 9.32
CA GLY A 15 6.85 11.52 9.00
C GLY A 15 6.25 10.24 9.57
N ASP A 16 5.02 10.29 10.05
CA ASP A 16 4.31 9.18 10.68
C ASP A 16 3.01 8.83 9.96
N ALA A 17 2.92 9.15 8.67
CA ALA A 17 1.73 8.84 7.88
C ALA A 17 1.57 7.33 7.69
N ASP A 18 0.37 6.82 7.94
CA ASP A 18 0.03 5.42 7.69
C ASP A 18 -0.47 5.19 6.26
N ILE A 19 -1.02 6.22 5.63
CA ILE A 19 -1.57 6.14 4.27
C ILE A 19 -0.94 7.25 3.43
N LEU A 20 -0.40 6.88 2.27
CA LEU A 20 0.11 7.81 1.28
C LEU A 20 -0.76 7.73 0.04
N LEU A 21 -1.46 8.82 -0.27
CA LEU A 21 -2.32 8.89 -1.44
C LEU A 21 -1.59 9.60 -2.58
N PHE A 22 -1.50 8.93 -3.71
CA PHE A 22 -0.84 9.48 -4.90
C PHE A 22 -1.87 10.15 -5.82
N PRO A 23 -1.48 11.25 -6.50
CA PRO A 23 -2.41 12.02 -7.32
C PRO A 23 -2.89 11.28 -8.57
N ASP A 24 -2.09 10.34 -9.07
CA ASP A 24 -2.42 9.60 -10.29
C ASP A 24 -1.70 8.26 -10.31
N ILE A 25 -2.07 7.44 -11.30
CA ILE A 25 -1.52 6.09 -11.43
C ILE A 25 -0.02 6.10 -11.77
N HIS A 26 0.45 7.12 -12.48
CA HIS A 26 1.86 7.20 -12.85
C HIS A 26 2.73 7.40 -11.62
N ALA A 27 2.36 8.34 -10.75
CA ALA A 27 3.07 8.57 -9.49
C ALA A 27 3.04 7.33 -8.60
N GLY A 28 1.90 6.68 -8.49
CA GLY A 28 1.75 5.45 -7.70
C GLY A 28 2.61 4.31 -8.23
N ASN A 29 2.57 4.05 -9.53
CA ASN A 29 3.35 2.99 -10.16
C ASN A 29 4.86 3.21 -10.04
N ILE A 30 5.32 4.43 -10.26
CA ILE A 30 6.74 4.78 -10.14
C ILE A 30 7.21 4.54 -8.70
N THR A 31 6.45 5.04 -7.72
CA THR A 31 6.79 4.89 -6.31
C THR A 31 6.78 3.41 -5.89
N TYR A 32 5.74 2.67 -6.28
CA TYR A 32 5.63 1.24 -5.97
C TYR A 32 6.81 0.45 -6.53
N LYS A 33 7.12 0.63 -7.81
CA LYS A 33 8.23 -0.08 -8.45
C LYS A 33 9.57 0.30 -7.83
N THR A 34 9.76 1.56 -7.49
CA THR A 34 10.98 2.02 -6.83
C THR A 34 11.16 1.34 -5.47
N LEU A 35 10.11 1.31 -4.65
CA LEU A 35 10.17 0.68 -3.33
C LEU A 35 10.44 -0.81 -3.43
N VAL A 36 9.76 -1.50 -4.33
CA VAL A 36 9.89 -2.95 -4.48
C VAL A 36 11.28 -3.35 -4.98
N HIS A 37 11.80 -2.63 -5.98
CA HIS A 37 13.05 -3.03 -6.63
C HIS A 37 14.31 -2.45 -6.00
N THR A 38 14.21 -1.31 -5.31
CA THR A 38 15.38 -0.68 -4.68
C THR A 38 15.41 -0.87 -3.17
N ALA A 39 14.32 -0.58 -2.48
CA ALA A 39 14.23 -0.75 -1.03
C ALA A 39 13.89 -2.18 -0.60
N LYS A 40 13.46 -3.02 -1.54
CA LYS A 40 13.13 -4.44 -1.31
C LYS A 40 12.17 -4.64 -0.15
N VAL A 41 11.14 -3.79 -0.09
CA VAL A 41 10.12 -3.88 0.96
C VAL A 41 9.23 -5.10 0.75
N LYS A 42 8.75 -5.67 1.85
CA LYS A 42 7.72 -6.71 1.82
C LYS A 42 6.37 -6.05 1.58
N ASN A 43 5.58 -6.61 0.70
CA ASN A 43 4.30 -6.01 0.35
C ASN A 43 3.24 -7.04 -0.02
N GLY A 44 2.00 -6.61 0.04
CA GLY A 44 0.84 -7.33 -0.46
C GLY A 44 -0.13 -6.28 -0.99
N CYS A 45 -0.82 -6.57 -2.09
CA CYS A 45 -1.64 -5.59 -2.78
C CYS A 45 -3.02 -6.14 -3.08
N ILE A 46 -4.04 -5.32 -2.85
CA ILE A 46 -5.42 -5.63 -3.23
C ILE A 46 -6.07 -4.38 -3.83
N LEU A 47 -7.11 -4.61 -4.60
CA LEU A 47 -8.00 -3.56 -5.05
C LEU A 47 -9.13 -3.42 -4.04
N THR A 48 -9.38 -2.21 -3.57
CA THR A 48 -10.41 -1.91 -2.58
C THR A 48 -11.57 -1.13 -3.21
N GLY A 49 -12.65 -0.96 -2.44
CA GLY A 49 -13.83 -0.23 -2.90
C GLY A 49 -14.87 -1.09 -3.57
N THR A 50 -14.69 -2.40 -3.59
CA THR A 50 -15.63 -3.37 -4.11
C THR A 50 -16.29 -4.14 -2.95
N LYS A 51 -17.35 -4.90 -3.22
CA LYS A 51 -18.04 -5.70 -2.19
C LYS A 51 -17.12 -6.74 -1.56
N ALA A 52 -16.18 -7.26 -2.34
CA ALA A 52 -15.16 -8.17 -1.88
C ALA A 52 -13.82 -7.70 -2.40
N PRO A 53 -12.71 -7.93 -1.66
CA PRO A 53 -11.39 -7.53 -2.14
C PRO A 53 -11.02 -8.32 -3.41
N VAL A 54 -10.34 -7.65 -4.33
CA VAL A 54 -9.87 -8.23 -5.57
C VAL A 54 -8.35 -8.28 -5.54
N ILE A 55 -7.80 -9.45 -5.86
CA ILE A 55 -6.35 -9.63 -5.96
C ILE A 55 -5.97 -9.47 -7.42
N LEU A 56 -5.08 -8.52 -7.69
CA LEU A 56 -4.59 -8.26 -9.03
C LEU A 56 -3.07 -8.16 -8.97
N THR A 57 -2.42 -9.26 -9.27
CA THR A 57 -0.96 -9.34 -9.18
C THR A 57 -0.30 -8.95 -10.50
N SER A 58 0.90 -8.37 -10.40
CA SER A 58 1.74 -8.09 -11.56
C SER A 58 2.53 -9.34 -11.94
N ARG A 59 2.88 -9.47 -13.21
CA ARG A 59 3.76 -10.54 -13.68
C ARG A 59 5.13 -10.51 -12.98
N SER A 60 5.58 -9.33 -12.60
CA SER A 60 6.87 -9.14 -11.92
C SER A 60 6.79 -9.35 -10.41
N ASP A 61 5.61 -9.57 -9.84
CA ASP A 61 5.47 -9.79 -8.41
C ASP A 61 6.10 -11.12 -8.00
N THR A 62 6.77 -11.10 -6.84
CA THR A 62 7.37 -12.29 -6.27
C THR A 62 6.29 -13.23 -5.71
N PHE A 63 6.66 -14.48 -5.50
CA PHE A 63 5.81 -15.46 -4.83
C PHE A 63 5.35 -14.95 -3.46
N GLU A 64 6.26 -14.36 -2.69
CA GLU A 64 5.94 -13.78 -1.38
C GLU A 64 4.87 -12.70 -1.48
N THR A 65 5.00 -11.79 -2.43
CA THR A 65 4.01 -10.72 -2.66
C THR A 65 2.64 -11.30 -3.00
N LYS A 66 2.60 -12.34 -3.82
CA LYS A 66 1.33 -12.99 -4.19
C LYS A 66 0.67 -13.64 -2.98
N VAL A 67 1.44 -14.34 -2.15
CA VAL A 67 0.95 -14.95 -0.91
C VAL A 67 0.45 -13.88 0.06
N ASN A 68 1.22 -12.80 0.23
CA ASN A 68 0.84 -11.69 1.10
C ASN A 68 -0.46 -11.02 0.62
N SER A 69 -0.65 -10.92 -0.69
CA SER A 69 -1.87 -10.33 -1.27
C SER A 69 -3.10 -11.21 -0.97
N ILE A 70 -2.96 -12.51 -1.07
CA ILE A 70 -4.03 -13.45 -0.71
C ILE A 70 -4.37 -13.34 0.77
N ALA A 71 -3.36 -13.30 1.63
CA ALA A 71 -3.56 -13.18 3.08
C ALA A 71 -4.24 -11.85 3.44
N LEU A 72 -3.81 -10.75 2.84
CA LEU A 72 -4.41 -9.43 3.04
C LEU A 72 -5.86 -9.42 2.59
N ALA A 73 -6.15 -9.99 1.41
CA ALA A 73 -7.52 -10.08 0.90
C ALA A 73 -8.42 -10.87 1.83
N ALA A 74 -7.92 -11.96 2.41
CA ALA A 74 -8.68 -12.77 3.36
C ALA A 74 -9.04 -11.98 4.62
N ILE A 75 -8.10 -11.19 5.15
CA ILE A 75 -8.33 -10.34 6.33
C ILE A 75 -9.37 -9.26 6.02
N VAL A 76 -9.24 -8.61 4.87
CA VAL A 76 -10.17 -7.55 4.45
C VAL A 76 -11.56 -8.12 4.22
N ALA A 77 -11.67 -9.27 3.58
CA ALA A 77 -12.96 -9.94 3.34
C ALA A 77 -13.67 -10.26 4.66
N GLU A 78 -12.93 -10.75 5.65
CA GLU A 78 -13.47 -11.05 6.98
C GLU A 78 -14.01 -9.79 7.66
N ASN A 79 -13.25 -8.68 7.59
CA ASN A 79 -13.67 -7.41 8.17
C ASN A 79 -14.89 -6.81 7.46
N LEU A 80 -14.96 -6.88 6.15
CA LEU A 80 -16.13 -6.44 5.39
C LEU A 80 -17.37 -7.23 5.77
N LYS A 81 -17.23 -8.53 5.96
CA LYS A 81 -18.32 -9.41 6.38
C LYS A 81 -18.86 -9.04 7.77
N LYS A 82 -17.96 -8.72 8.71
CA LYS A 82 -18.34 -8.31 10.08
C LYS A 82 -19.07 -6.98 10.10
N ASN A 83 -18.82 -6.11 9.14
CA ASN A 83 -19.37 -4.76 9.09
C ASN A 83 -20.66 -4.65 8.24
N GLN A 84 -21.21 -5.76 7.78
CA GLN A 84 -22.47 -5.80 7.04
C GLN A 84 -23.70 -5.92 7.96
#